data_4a9c9873f6c148df910333629ac5c8b3
#
_entry.id   4a9c9873f6c148df910333629ac5c8b3
#
_cell.length_a   1.000
_cell.length_b   1.000
_cell.length_c   1.000
_cell.angle_alpha   90.00
_cell.angle_beta   90.00
_cell.angle_gamma   90.00
#
_symmetry.space_group_name_H-M   'P 1'
#
loop_
_entity.id
_entity.type
_entity.pdbx_description
1 polymer ?
#
loop_
_entity_poly.entity_id
_entity_poly.type
_entity_poly.pdbx_seq_one_letter_code
_entity_poly.pdbx_strand_id
1 'polypeptide(L)'
;YTTVRRGVNLADEVCDNKVRTIRSVTVSPGHSDLVWRNACPEYSYKLVIDAGMPIDVPAQSTSEMIRYNVASRAVGEHTYRVEVLDKDGTVYIPKAESKFQVMSADEEIELTAVLEQIGDDIFLETNFLEEQGMYVAAMDAYREYFQQNPDDNDMRPLLIQSYQVLKLSNLRESEARLYNAGLEEDY
;
A
#
# COMPACT_ATOMS: atom_id res chain seq x y z
N TYR A 1 18.71 -10.74 33.90
CA TYR A 1 18.51 -9.32 34.16
C TYR A 1 17.97 -8.51 32.99
N THR A 2 18.67 -8.52 31.88
CA THR A 2 18.42 -7.62 30.75
C THR A 2 17.56 -8.23 29.65
N THR A 3 17.41 -9.55 29.67
CA THR A 3 16.70 -10.27 28.60
C THR A 3 15.19 -10.04 28.60
N VAL A 4 14.60 -9.81 29.75
CA VAL A 4 13.15 -9.61 29.87
C VAL A 4 12.74 -8.25 29.34
N ARG A 5 13.59 -7.24 29.48
CA ARG A 5 13.30 -5.89 28.98
C ARG A 5 13.40 -5.75 27.45
N ARG A 6 14.21 -6.58 26.82
CA ARG A 6 14.35 -6.54 25.35
C ARG A 6 13.11 -7.03 24.61
N GLY A 7 12.40 -8.01 25.17
CA GLY A 7 11.17 -8.50 24.57
C GLY A 7 10.04 -7.48 24.61
N VAL A 8 9.95 -6.70 25.69
CA VAL A 8 8.93 -5.64 25.85
C VAL A 8 9.22 -4.47 24.92
N ASN A 9 10.50 -4.08 24.75
CA ASN A 9 10.89 -2.98 23.88
C ASN A 9 10.68 -3.30 22.40
N LEU A 10 10.87 -4.55 21.98
CA LEU A 10 10.63 -5.00 20.61
C LEU A 10 9.14 -4.95 20.25
N ALA A 11 8.25 -5.25 21.20
CA ALA A 11 6.82 -5.13 20.98
C ALA A 11 6.37 -3.67 20.78
N ASP A 12 6.96 -2.74 21.55
CA ASP A 12 6.68 -1.31 21.43
C ASP A 12 7.19 -0.73 20.13
N GLU A 13 8.35 -1.19 19.64
CA GLU A 13 8.94 -0.75 18.36
C GLU A 13 8.11 -1.18 17.15
N VAL A 14 7.39 -2.32 17.24
CA VAL A 14 6.56 -2.84 16.14
C VAL A 14 5.27 -2.05 15.98
N CYS A 15 4.78 -1.41 17.04
CA CYS A 15 3.52 -0.67 17.05
C CYS A 15 3.71 0.83 16.84
N ASP A 16 4.51 1.21 15.85
CA ASP A 16 4.66 2.61 15.46
C ASP A 16 3.35 3.14 14.88
N ASN A 17 2.77 4.16 15.53
CA ASN A 17 1.50 4.76 15.12
C ASN A 17 1.61 5.74 13.95
N LYS A 18 2.81 6.08 13.50
CA LYS A 18 3.04 7.03 12.42
C LYS A 18 2.80 6.38 11.06
N VAL A 19 1.54 6.25 10.70
CA VAL A 19 1.13 5.70 9.40
C VAL A 19 1.27 6.77 8.33
N ARG A 20 2.13 6.51 7.37
CA ARG A 20 2.38 7.40 6.23
C ARG A 20 1.65 6.89 5.00
N THR A 21 1.23 7.80 4.14
CA THR A 21 0.57 7.48 2.87
C THR A 21 1.36 8.06 1.72
N ILE A 22 1.26 7.44 0.56
CA ILE A 22 1.86 7.95 -0.67
C ILE A 22 1.34 9.36 -0.94
N ARG A 23 2.20 10.23 -1.46
CA ARG A 23 1.85 11.64 -1.69
C ARG A 23 0.72 11.81 -2.71
N SER A 24 0.74 11.03 -3.77
CA SER A 24 -0.27 11.08 -4.83
C SER A 24 -0.39 9.71 -5.50
N VAL A 25 -1.61 9.29 -5.80
CA VAL A 25 -1.90 8.03 -6.49
C VAL A 25 -3.10 8.20 -7.40
N THR A 26 -3.11 7.50 -8.53
CA THR A 26 -4.24 7.46 -9.45
C THR A 26 -5.02 6.17 -9.28
N VAL A 27 -6.33 6.28 -9.29
CA VAL A 27 -7.26 5.15 -9.18
C VAL A 27 -8.22 5.12 -10.37
N SER A 28 -8.69 3.92 -10.69
CA SER A 28 -9.72 3.70 -11.70
C SER A 28 -10.82 2.81 -11.10
N PRO A 29 -12.00 2.68 -11.73
CA PRO A 29 -13.07 1.82 -11.20
C PRO A 29 -12.65 0.37 -10.94
N GLY A 30 -11.74 -0.19 -11.73
CA GLY A 30 -11.22 -1.54 -11.53
C GLY A 30 -10.08 -1.62 -10.51
N HIS A 31 -9.47 -0.50 -10.14
CA HIS A 31 -8.32 -0.41 -9.23
C HIS A 31 -8.48 0.83 -8.37
N SER A 32 -9.39 0.77 -7.41
CA SER A 32 -9.87 1.93 -6.65
C SER A 32 -9.57 1.87 -5.15
N ASP A 33 -8.60 1.06 -4.74
CA ASP A 33 -8.21 0.98 -3.34
C ASP A 33 -7.12 1.99 -2.99
N LEU A 34 -7.32 2.68 -1.88
CA LEU A 34 -6.24 3.33 -1.13
C LEU A 34 -5.68 2.29 -0.15
N VAL A 35 -4.39 2.33 0.09
CA VAL A 35 -3.73 1.40 0.99
C VAL A 35 -2.84 2.14 1.98
N TRP A 36 -2.68 1.56 3.17
CA TRP A 36 -1.70 2.01 4.16
C TRP A 36 -1.30 0.88 5.08
N ARG A 37 -0.21 1.09 5.78
CA ARG A 37 0.36 0.11 6.70
C ARG A 37 -0.60 -0.17 7.85
N ASN A 38 -0.84 -1.44 8.14
CA ASN A 38 -1.51 -1.84 9.36
C ASN A 38 -0.49 -1.82 10.51
N ALA A 39 -0.49 -0.74 11.27
CA ALA A 39 0.56 -0.48 12.27
C ALA A 39 0.53 -1.47 13.43
N CYS A 40 -0.66 -1.83 13.91
CA CYS A 40 -0.82 -2.73 15.04
C CYS A 40 -2.26 -3.23 15.11
N PRO A 41 -2.50 -4.49 15.55
CA PRO A 41 -3.86 -5.05 15.63
C PRO A 41 -4.81 -4.25 16.53
N GLU A 42 -4.28 -3.55 17.52
CA GLU A 42 -5.07 -2.74 18.45
C GLU A 42 -5.46 -1.37 17.92
N TYR A 43 -4.86 -0.93 16.80
CA TYR A 43 -5.18 0.33 16.19
C TYR A 43 -6.38 0.22 15.26
N SER A 44 -7.16 1.29 15.23
CA SER A 44 -8.20 1.52 14.22
C SER A 44 -7.88 2.78 13.44
N TYR A 45 -8.60 3.01 12.35
CA TYR A 45 -8.27 4.08 11.43
C TYR A 45 -9.52 4.86 11.05
N LYS A 46 -9.35 6.18 10.90
CA LYS A 46 -10.34 7.05 10.27
C LYS A 46 -9.73 7.65 9.01
N LEU A 47 -10.51 7.65 7.95
CA LEU A 47 -10.13 8.23 6.67
C LEU A 47 -10.89 9.55 6.49
N VAL A 48 -10.16 10.62 6.22
CA VAL A 48 -10.75 11.94 5.93
C VAL A 48 -10.48 12.27 4.48
N ILE A 49 -11.54 12.40 3.68
CA ILE A 49 -11.46 12.70 2.25
C ILE A 49 -12.00 14.10 2.03
N ASP A 50 -11.26 14.92 1.28
CA ASP A 50 -11.65 16.30 0.91
C ASP A 50 -12.02 17.16 2.12
N ALA A 51 -11.29 16.99 3.22
CA ALA A 51 -11.55 17.68 4.49
C ALA A 51 -12.98 17.47 5.02
N GLY A 52 -13.64 16.39 4.62
CA GLY A 52 -15.00 16.05 5.02
C GLY A 52 -15.08 15.38 6.39
N MET A 53 -16.24 14.77 6.65
CA MET A 53 -16.44 14.00 7.88
C MET A 53 -15.52 12.78 7.93
N PRO A 54 -14.87 12.51 9.07
CA PRO A 54 -14.07 11.30 9.22
C PRO A 54 -14.89 10.03 9.00
N ILE A 55 -14.33 9.10 8.24
CA ILE A 55 -14.95 7.82 7.91
C ILE A 55 -14.30 6.75 8.78
N ASP A 56 -15.10 5.98 9.49
CA ASP A 56 -14.59 4.83 10.23
C ASP A 56 -14.25 3.71 9.25
N VAL A 57 -12.96 3.33 9.22
CA VAL A 57 -12.51 2.24 8.36
C VAL A 57 -12.82 0.92 9.05
N PRO A 58 -13.56 0.00 8.40
CA PRO A 58 -13.86 -1.30 8.99
C PRO A 58 -12.59 -2.07 9.36
N ALA A 59 -12.63 -2.75 10.49
CA ALA A 59 -11.52 -3.61 10.92
C ALA A 59 -11.28 -4.70 9.87
N GLN A 60 -9.99 -4.93 9.57
CA GLN A 60 -9.58 -5.94 8.60
C GLN A 60 -8.71 -6.99 9.30
N SER A 61 -8.97 -8.25 9.01
CA SER A 61 -8.30 -9.38 9.66
C SER A 61 -6.90 -9.66 9.13
N THR A 62 -6.39 -8.81 8.27
CA THR A 62 -5.05 -8.95 7.70
C THR A 62 -4.02 -8.14 8.47
N SER A 63 -2.82 -8.71 8.64
CA SER A 63 -1.66 -7.97 9.16
C SER A 63 -0.86 -7.27 8.07
N GLU A 64 -1.23 -7.42 6.81
CA GLU A 64 -0.44 -6.93 5.68
C GLU A 64 -0.61 -5.43 5.44
N MET A 65 -1.81 -5.03 5.08
CA MET A 65 -2.14 -3.63 4.81
C MET A 65 -3.63 -3.41 5.00
N ILE A 66 -4.00 -2.17 5.24
CA ILE A 66 -5.40 -1.74 5.23
C ILE A 66 -5.74 -1.26 3.83
N ARG A 67 -6.92 -1.62 3.34
CA ARG A 67 -7.45 -1.19 2.06
C ARG A 67 -8.78 -0.48 2.26
N TYR A 68 -8.99 0.57 1.50
CA TYR A 68 -10.27 1.27 1.47
C TYR A 68 -10.63 1.63 0.04
N ASN A 69 -11.80 1.21 -0.42
CA ASN A 69 -12.26 1.42 -1.79
C ASN A 69 -12.87 2.81 -1.96
N VAL A 70 -12.41 3.56 -2.95
CA VAL A 70 -12.87 4.92 -3.24
C VAL A 70 -13.58 5.02 -4.61
N ALA A 71 -14.09 3.91 -5.14
CA ALA A 71 -14.75 3.87 -6.47
C ALA A 71 -15.95 4.80 -6.57
N SER A 72 -16.63 5.10 -5.46
CA SER A 72 -17.80 5.96 -5.43
C SER A 72 -17.49 7.46 -5.51
N ARG A 73 -16.21 7.83 -5.44
CA ARG A 73 -15.80 9.24 -5.48
C ARG A 73 -15.83 9.78 -6.90
N ALA A 74 -16.08 11.09 -7.01
CA ALA A 74 -16.18 11.75 -8.30
C ALA A 74 -14.85 11.74 -9.05
N VAL A 75 -14.92 11.79 -10.37
CA VAL A 75 -13.76 11.97 -11.25
C VAL A 75 -13.02 13.25 -10.86
N GLY A 76 -11.68 13.16 -10.85
CA GLY A 76 -10.81 14.28 -10.52
C GLY A 76 -9.97 14.08 -9.28
N GLU A 77 -9.36 15.16 -8.83
CA GLU A 77 -8.44 15.15 -7.69
C GLU A 77 -9.17 15.25 -6.36
N HIS A 78 -8.73 14.44 -5.40
CA HIS A 78 -9.20 14.45 -4.01
C HIS A 78 -8.01 14.49 -3.07
N THR A 79 -8.21 15.04 -1.88
CA THR A 79 -7.24 14.94 -0.80
C THR A 79 -7.69 13.87 0.19
N TYR A 80 -6.74 13.28 0.93
CA TYR A 80 -7.08 12.36 2.00
C TYR A 80 -5.98 12.32 3.06
N ARG A 81 -6.38 11.94 4.25
CA ARG A 81 -5.45 11.60 5.33
C ARG A 81 -6.00 10.42 6.14
N VAL A 82 -5.09 9.64 6.69
CA VAL A 82 -5.42 8.52 7.58
C VAL A 82 -5.07 8.92 9.01
N GLU A 83 -6.05 8.91 9.89
CA GLU A 83 -5.87 9.14 11.32
C GLU A 83 -5.83 7.81 12.04
N VAL A 84 -4.93 7.67 12.99
CA VAL A 84 -4.72 6.44 13.76
C VAL A 84 -5.27 6.61 15.16
N LEU A 85 -6.06 5.64 15.61
CA LEU A 85 -6.68 5.63 16.92
C LEU A 85 -6.33 4.36 17.68
N ASP A 86 -6.10 4.50 18.98
CA ASP A 86 -6.10 3.39 19.92
C ASP A 86 -7.42 3.37 20.72
N LYS A 87 -7.48 2.56 21.77
CA LYS A 87 -8.66 2.46 22.65
C LYS A 87 -9.02 3.77 23.36
N ASP A 88 -8.05 4.67 23.53
CA ASP A 88 -8.21 5.93 24.26
C ASP A 88 -8.46 7.13 23.33
N GLY A 89 -8.39 6.95 22.03
CA GLY A 89 -8.66 7.99 21.04
C GLY A 89 -7.58 8.13 19.98
N THR A 90 -7.54 9.29 19.33
CA THR A 90 -6.60 9.57 18.25
C THR A 90 -5.17 9.68 18.77
N VAL A 91 -4.25 8.89 18.20
CA VAL A 91 -2.83 8.88 18.57
C VAL A 91 -1.93 9.46 17.49
N TYR A 92 -2.42 9.59 16.25
CA TYR A 92 -1.64 10.18 15.17
C TYR A 92 -2.54 10.81 14.11
N ILE A 93 -2.20 12.05 13.75
CA ILE A 93 -2.76 12.77 12.61
C ILE A 93 -1.58 13.27 11.78
N PRO A 94 -1.47 12.92 10.49
CA PRO A 94 -0.38 13.39 9.64
C PRO A 94 -0.45 14.90 9.43
N LYS A 95 0.71 15.55 9.30
CA LYS A 95 0.81 17.01 9.10
C LYS A 95 0.36 17.44 7.70
N ALA A 96 0.56 16.59 6.71
CA ALA A 96 0.23 16.87 5.32
C ALA A 96 -0.77 15.86 4.79
N GLU A 97 -1.66 16.33 3.94
CA GLU A 97 -2.61 15.46 3.25
C GLU A 97 -1.95 14.82 2.03
N SER A 98 -2.42 13.63 1.70
CA SER A 98 -2.11 12.94 0.44
C SER A 98 -3.21 13.25 -0.57
N LYS A 99 -2.99 12.84 -1.82
CA LYS A 99 -3.93 13.04 -2.91
C LYS A 99 -4.22 11.74 -3.64
N PHE A 100 -5.44 11.60 -4.14
CA PHE A 100 -5.74 10.59 -5.14
C PHE A 100 -6.52 11.21 -6.30
N GLN A 101 -6.23 10.73 -7.49
CA GLN A 101 -6.88 11.15 -8.73
C GLN A 101 -7.79 10.04 -9.21
N VAL A 102 -9.09 10.34 -9.34
CA VAL A 102 -10.03 9.40 -9.95
C VAL A 102 -10.07 9.65 -11.44
N MET A 103 -9.70 8.65 -12.19
CA MET A 103 -9.59 8.65 -13.64
C MET A 103 -10.97 8.84 -14.30
N SER A 104 -11.03 9.59 -15.40
CA SER A 104 -12.25 9.73 -16.19
C SER A 104 -12.59 8.43 -16.92
N ALA A 105 -13.84 8.30 -17.38
CA ALA A 105 -14.26 7.15 -18.17
C ALA A 105 -13.44 6.98 -19.46
N ASP A 106 -13.13 8.09 -20.14
CA ASP A 106 -12.32 8.07 -21.36
C ASP A 106 -10.89 7.63 -21.08
N GLU A 107 -10.28 8.12 -20.00
CA GLU A 107 -8.95 7.70 -19.56
C GLU A 107 -8.91 6.21 -19.22
N GLU A 108 -9.96 5.70 -18.59
CA GLU A 108 -10.07 4.28 -18.26
C GLU A 108 -10.18 3.41 -19.51
N ILE A 109 -10.92 3.83 -20.52
CA ILE A 109 -11.01 3.13 -21.81
C ILE A 109 -9.64 3.04 -22.45
N GLU A 110 -8.89 4.14 -22.48
CA GLU A 110 -7.53 4.18 -23.03
C GLU A 110 -6.58 3.27 -22.24
N LEU A 111 -6.66 3.30 -20.90
CA LEU A 111 -5.88 2.45 -20.02
C LEU A 111 -6.13 0.97 -20.33
N THR A 112 -7.39 0.57 -20.40
CA THR A 112 -7.78 -0.82 -20.66
C THR A 112 -7.27 -1.28 -22.02
N ALA A 113 -7.36 -0.43 -23.04
CA ALA A 113 -6.88 -0.75 -24.38
C ALA A 113 -5.36 -1.01 -24.40
N VAL A 114 -4.58 -0.20 -23.68
CA VAL A 114 -3.13 -0.39 -23.58
C VAL A 114 -2.80 -1.68 -22.81
N LEU A 115 -3.49 -1.93 -21.71
CA LEU A 115 -3.29 -3.16 -20.91
C LEU A 115 -3.59 -4.41 -21.73
N GLU A 116 -4.62 -4.40 -22.56
CA GLU A 116 -4.93 -5.50 -23.47
C GLU A 116 -3.84 -5.75 -24.50
N GLN A 117 -3.25 -4.68 -25.03
CA GLN A 117 -2.13 -4.78 -25.96
C GLN A 117 -0.86 -5.34 -25.31
N ILE A 118 -0.60 -4.96 -24.05
CA ILE A 118 0.55 -5.47 -23.29
C ILE A 118 0.41 -6.97 -23.04
N GLY A 119 -0.82 -7.45 -22.80
CA GLY A 119 -1.08 -8.86 -22.55
C GLY A 119 -0.49 -9.36 -21.26
N ASP A 120 0.19 -10.51 -21.30
CA ASP A 120 0.66 -11.23 -20.10
C ASP A 120 2.04 -10.81 -19.63
N ASP A 121 2.67 -9.80 -20.25
CA ASP A 121 3.97 -9.32 -19.80
C ASP A 121 3.82 -8.46 -18.56
N ILE A 122 4.04 -9.08 -17.40
CA ILE A 122 3.87 -8.44 -16.08
C ILE A 122 4.76 -7.22 -15.91
N PHE A 123 5.97 -7.23 -16.45
CA PHE A 123 6.91 -6.12 -16.26
C PHE A 123 6.58 -4.91 -17.14
N LEU A 124 6.05 -5.14 -18.33
CA LEU A 124 5.49 -4.06 -19.15
C LEU A 124 4.22 -3.50 -18.53
N GLU A 125 3.35 -4.37 -18.01
CA GLU A 125 2.11 -3.97 -17.33
C GLU A 125 2.39 -3.08 -16.13
N THR A 126 3.24 -3.52 -15.22
CA THR A 126 3.56 -2.78 -13.99
C THR A 126 4.27 -1.46 -14.29
N ASN A 127 5.20 -1.46 -15.25
CA ASN A 127 5.87 -0.24 -15.66
C ASN A 127 4.86 0.79 -16.20
N PHE A 128 3.93 0.35 -17.04
CA PHE A 128 2.88 1.21 -17.58
C PHE A 128 1.97 1.76 -16.48
N LEU A 129 1.52 0.89 -15.55
CA LEU A 129 0.68 1.30 -14.42
C LEU A 129 1.39 2.34 -13.55
N GLU A 130 2.68 2.16 -13.26
CA GLU A 130 3.47 3.11 -12.49
C GLU A 130 3.61 4.45 -13.22
N GLU A 131 3.80 4.45 -14.53
CA GLU A 131 3.83 5.66 -15.35
C GLU A 131 2.50 6.45 -15.28
N GLN A 132 1.39 5.74 -15.11
CA GLN A 132 0.07 6.34 -14.94
C GLN A 132 -0.21 6.79 -13.49
N GLY A 133 0.72 6.57 -12.57
CA GLY A 133 0.53 6.85 -11.16
C GLY A 133 -0.32 5.83 -10.42
N MET A 134 -0.60 4.68 -11.04
CA MET A 134 -1.43 3.61 -10.46
C MET A 134 -0.57 2.63 -9.67
N TYR A 135 0.03 3.13 -8.60
CA TYR A 135 1.00 2.37 -7.79
C TYR A 135 0.38 1.21 -7.01
N VAL A 136 -0.89 1.33 -6.60
CA VAL A 136 -1.57 0.23 -5.91
C VAL A 136 -1.84 -0.92 -6.88
N ALA A 137 -2.31 -0.61 -8.08
CA ALA A 137 -2.54 -1.61 -9.13
C ALA A 137 -1.23 -2.31 -9.53
N ALA A 138 -0.14 -1.56 -9.66
CA ALA A 138 1.18 -2.12 -9.96
C ALA A 138 1.65 -3.06 -8.84
N MET A 139 1.52 -2.65 -7.58
CA MET A 139 1.83 -3.50 -6.43
C MET A 139 1.03 -4.80 -6.46
N ASP A 140 -0.27 -4.73 -6.69
CA ASP A 140 -1.13 -5.91 -6.74
C ASP A 140 -0.71 -6.87 -7.86
N ALA A 141 -0.31 -6.34 -9.02
CA ALA A 141 0.20 -7.14 -10.13
C ALA A 141 1.53 -7.84 -9.76
N TYR A 142 2.45 -7.13 -9.10
CA TYR A 142 3.69 -7.76 -8.59
C TYR A 142 3.38 -8.85 -7.56
N ARG A 143 2.48 -8.60 -6.62
CA ARG A 143 2.11 -9.59 -5.60
C ARG A 143 1.56 -10.87 -6.23
N GLU A 144 0.70 -10.75 -7.23
CA GLU A 144 0.16 -11.90 -7.96
C GLU A 144 1.28 -12.66 -8.69
N TYR A 145 2.19 -11.94 -9.35
CA TYR A 145 3.33 -12.55 -10.02
C TYR A 145 4.17 -13.40 -9.06
N PHE A 146 4.51 -12.87 -7.88
CA PHE A 146 5.36 -13.59 -6.93
C PHE A 146 4.63 -14.70 -6.18
N GLN A 147 3.31 -14.69 -6.14
CA GLN A 147 2.53 -15.85 -5.69
C GLN A 147 2.71 -17.04 -6.64
N GLN A 148 2.79 -16.77 -7.93
CA GLN A 148 2.97 -17.80 -8.96
C GLN A 148 4.44 -18.13 -9.23
N ASN A 149 5.35 -17.21 -8.92
CA ASN A 149 6.77 -17.34 -9.18
C ASN A 149 7.59 -16.99 -7.91
N PRO A 150 7.41 -17.73 -6.81
CA PRO A 150 8.03 -17.38 -5.53
C PRO A 150 9.56 -17.47 -5.53
N ASP A 151 10.14 -18.18 -6.49
CA ASP A 151 11.59 -18.38 -6.60
C ASP A 151 12.29 -17.35 -7.50
N ASP A 152 11.53 -16.44 -8.13
CA ASP A 152 12.11 -15.40 -8.99
C ASP A 152 12.70 -14.26 -8.14
N ASN A 153 13.82 -14.57 -7.47
CA ASN A 153 14.46 -13.62 -6.56
C ASN A 153 15.07 -12.43 -7.28
N ASP A 154 15.49 -12.57 -8.53
CA ASP A 154 16.11 -11.50 -9.31
C ASP A 154 15.16 -10.32 -9.52
N MET A 155 13.86 -10.59 -9.63
CA MET A 155 12.84 -9.55 -9.85
C MET A 155 12.19 -9.05 -8.57
N ARG A 156 12.48 -9.67 -7.42
CA ARG A 156 11.88 -9.29 -6.12
C ARG A 156 12.16 -7.83 -5.69
N PRO A 157 13.33 -7.22 -6.03
CA PRO A 157 13.54 -5.80 -5.75
C PRO A 157 12.47 -4.87 -6.30
N LEU A 158 11.77 -5.23 -7.37
CA LEU A 158 10.67 -4.43 -7.92
C LEU A 158 9.48 -4.38 -6.98
N LEU A 159 9.12 -5.50 -6.35
CA LEU A 159 8.07 -5.54 -5.34
C LEU A 159 8.47 -4.76 -4.08
N ILE A 160 9.73 -4.93 -3.65
CA ILE A 160 10.29 -4.19 -2.50
C ILE A 160 10.15 -2.69 -2.73
N GLN A 161 10.53 -2.21 -3.91
CA GLN A 161 10.41 -0.79 -4.27
C GLN A 161 8.95 -0.34 -4.33
N SER A 162 8.05 -1.18 -4.83
CA SER A 162 6.62 -0.90 -4.88
C SER A 162 6.05 -0.68 -3.47
N TYR A 163 6.42 -1.53 -2.50
CA TYR A 163 6.05 -1.34 -1.10
C TYR A 163 6.63 -0.05 -0.52
N GLN A 164 7.86 0.29 -0.88
CA GLN A 164 8.50 1.53 -0.41
C GLN A 164 7.77 2.77 -0.92
N VAL A 165 7.40 2.81 -2.19
CA VAL A 165 6.65 3.91 -2.80
C VAL A 165 5.32 4.12 -2.08
N LEU A 166 4.63 3.05 -1.73
CA LEU A 166 3.35 3.07 -1.02
C LEU A 166 3.48 3.22 0.50
N LYS A 167 4.70 3.38 1.03
CA LYS A 167 4.96 3.54 2.47
C LYS A 167 4.54 2.33 3.32
N LEU A 168 4.57 1.15 2.73
CA LEU A 168 4.24 -0.11 3.39
C LEU A 168 5.51 -0.74 3.98
N SER A 169 6.06 -0.11 5.01
CA SER A 169 7.39 -0.46 5.56
C SER A 169 7.48 -1.90 6.08
N ASN A 170 6.43 -2.40 6.71
CA ASN A 170 6.37 -3.77 7.22
C ASN A 170 6.48 -4.82 6.10
N LEU A 171 5.78 -4.60 5.00
CA LEU A 171 5.81 -5.49 3.84
C LEU A 171 7.15 -5.38 3.09
N ARG A 172 7.67 -4.17 2.96
CA ARG A 172 8.99 -3.94 2.38
C ARG A 172 10.06 -4.72 3.13
N GLU A 173 10.08 -4.63 4.45
CA GLU A 173 11.05 -5.32 5.29
C GLU A 173 10.93 -6.84 5.18
N SER A 174 9.71 -7.37 5.15
CA SER A 174 9.47 -8.80 4.97
C SER A 174 9.99 -9.30 3.62
N GLU A 175 9.71 -8.58 2.55
CA GLU A 175 10.22 -8.94 1.21
C GLU A 175 11.73 -8.79 1.11
N ALA A 176 12.32 -7.77 1.72
CA ALA A 176 13.77 -7.60 1.75
C ALA A 176 14.46 -8.78 2.46
N ARG A 177 13.87 -9.30 3.53
CA ARG A 177 14.39 -10.51 4.20
C ARG A 177 14.34 -11.73 3.29
N LEU A 178 13.25 -11.91 2.55
CA LEU A 178 13.13 -12.99 1.57
C LEU A 178 14.18 -12.86 0.46
N TYR A 179 14.37 -11.66 -0.04
CA TYR A 179 15.38 -11.38 -1.06
C TYR A 179 16.78 -11.72 -0.59
N ASN A 180 17.15 -11.29 0.61
CA ASN A 180 18.46 -11.56 1.19
C ASN A 180 18.67 -13.05 1.47
N ALA A 181 17.66 -13.76 1.94
CA ALA A 181 17.72 -15.21 2.15
C ALA A 181 17.95 -15.94 0.82
N GLY A 182 17.31 -15.50 -0.26
CA GLY A 182 17.53 -16.05 -1.60
C GLY A 182 18.94 -15.84 -2.12
N LEU A 183 19.56 -14.70 -1.81
CA LEU A 183 20.96 -14.44 -2.17
C LEU A 183 21.93 -15.36 -1.43
N GLU A 184 21.66 -15.69 -0.18
CA GLU A 184 22.49 -16.59 0.61
C GLU A 184 22.44 -18.04 0.10
N GLU A 185 21.29 -18.46 -0.43
CA GLU A 185 21.13 -19.82 -1.00
C GLU A 185 21.93 -20.03 -2.28
N ASP A 186 22.24 -18.95 -3.02
CA ASP A 186 22.99 -19.01 -4.27
C ASP A 186 24.52 -19.18 -4.06
N TYR A 187 24.96 -19.20 -2.82
CA TYR A 187 26.34 -19.46 -2.41
C TYR A 187 26.45 -20.75 -1.63
#